data_0d88c0adeb43c1023a541d980356dc73
#
_entry.id   0d88c0adeb43c1023a541d980356dc73
#
_cell.length_a   1.000
_cell.length_b   1.000
_cell.length_c   1.000
_cell.angle_alpha   90.00
_cell.angle_beta   90.00
_cell.angle_gamma   90.00
#
_symmetry.space_group_name_H-M   'P 1'
#
loop_
_entity.id
_entity.type
_entity.pdbx_description
1 polymer ?
#
loop_
_entity_poly.entity_id
_entity_poly.type
_entity_poly.pdbx_seq_one_letter_code
_entity_poly.pdbx_strand_id
1 'polypeptide(L)'
;YRDTVCAFCALNRKTDSEIGKETVLFMSERPARPDMLFVFSDQHNAHYCGFDGHELVETPNLDRIASRGTVFESAYTACPLCVPGRSAMLTGQLPSHTEIYTNSGIIPSDQATFLHSLGSVGYETVLCGRMHFKGPDQRHGFTRRIMGDITVVGGGRFGEWRKELGVYGEHNLRVGMAGCVDIMGGGNSPVLEYDRAVMEAALEYLGQHHEKPQCIVVGTYGPHFPYVAPPELYRRYRDRVEVPVSWADEGDVHHPMTEEKKQRTRTDPETGDGVPVSEEDVRAARAAYFGMITHLDRQIGEVREAWDSYLERNDREGLFIYSSDHGDTCGEHGIFGKHTFFEGSAAIPLVFNGAGVPENKTVSSPASIIDIGLTLCDLTDAPPPPAQDGASLRPCFSDDDSQKNRHVLSEWMHSREDAFAPGRMIRRGRWKYVSFAHSDCSGLL
;
A
#
# COMPACT_ATOMS: atom_id res chain seq x y z
N TYR A 1 33.85 57.31 -4.26
CA TYR A 1 33.50 57.10 -2.91
C TYR A 1 34.30 55.92 -2.38
N ARG A 2 35.39 56.29 -1.77
CA ARG A 2 36.38 55.43 -1.15
C ARG A 2 36.09 55.35 0.34
N ASP A 3 36.60 54.28 0.92
CA ASP A 3 36.74 54.04 2.37
C ASP A 3 35.56 53.31 3.06
N THR A 4 35.56 52.00 2.94
CA THR A 4 35.35 51.07 4.04
C THR A 4 35.81 49.66 3.59
N VAL A 5 37.11 49.46 3.58
CA VAL A 5 37.72 48.13 3.47
C VAL A 5 38.60 47.96 4.71
N CYS A 6 38.50 46.79 5.28
CA CYS A 6 39.46 46.18 6.19
C CYS A 6 39.22 46.34 7.71
N ALA A 7 38.43 45.42 8.24
CA ALA A 7 38.57 44.97 9.64
C ALA A 7 38.24 43.48 9.79
N PHE A 8 38.85 42.61 9.00
CA PHE A 8 38.75 41.15 9.18
C PHE A 8 40.02 40.44 8.70
N CYS A 9 41.16 40.91 9.15
CA CYS A 9 42.42 40.21 8.89
C CYS A 9 43.41 40.45 10.03
N ALA A 10 43.08 39.94 11.18
CA ALA A 10 44.09 39.68 12.24
C ALA A 10 43.46 38.88 13.37
N LEU A 11 43.40 37.53 13.22
CA LEU A 11 43.40 36.64 14.38
C LEU A 11 43.81 35.22 13.94
N ASN A 12 44.99 34.86 14.41
CA ASN A 12 45.53 33.51 14.64
C ASN A 12 45.87 32.60 13.47
N ARG A 13 47.15 32.63 13.09
CA ARG A 13 47.83 31.42 12.57
C ARG A 13 47.87 30.36 13.67
N LYS A 14 46.90 29.47 13.72
CA LYS A 14 47.10 28.14 14.27
C LYS A 14 47.70 27.27 13.16
N THR A 15 48.70 26.49 13.50
CA THR A 15 49.45 25.66 12.57
C THR A 15 48.56 24.54 11.99
N ASP A 16 48.73 24.22 10.70
CA ASP A 16 47.95 23.24 9.92
C ASP A 16 47.85 21.83 10.55
N SER A 17 48.63 21.53 11.59
CA SER A 17 48.61 20.25 12.30
C SER A 17 47.50 20.11 13.36
N GLU A 18 46.91 21.20 13.83
CA GLU A 18 45.82 21.15 14.82
C GLU A 18 44.45 21.16 14.19
N ILE A 19 44.28 21.78 13.01
CA ILE A 19 43.02 21.79 12.28
C ILE A 19 42.63 20.38 11.76
N GLY A 20 43.64 19.58 11.37
CA GLY A 20 43.44 18.20 10.90
C GLY A 20 42.98 17.24 11.99
N LYS A 21 43.30 17.50 13.26
CA LYS A 21 42.89 16.61 14.37
C LYS A 21 41.52 16.93 14.95
N GLU A 22 41.08 18.18 14.92
CA GLU A 22 39.73 18.52 15.34
C GLU A 22 38.66 18.18 14.28
N THR A 23 39.00 18.21 12.99
CA THR A 23 38.07 17.83 11.91
C THR A 23 37.87 16.31 11.81
N VAL A 24 38.85 15.50 12.23
CA VAL A 24 38.75 14.04 12.26
C VAL A 24 37.99 13.51 13.50
N LEU A 25 37.91 14.32 14.58
CA LEU A 25 37.20 13.92 15.80
C LEU A 25 35.68 14.17 15.76
N PHE A 26 35.16 14.85 14.72
CA PHE A 26 33.69 15.06 14.51
C PHE A 26 33.05 14.14 13.46
N MET A 27 33.81 13.23 12.88
CA MET A 27 33.27 12.08 12.19
C MET A 27 33.14 10.90 13.17
N SER A 28 32.46 11.10 14.31
CA SER A 28 31.92 9.99 15.06
C SER A 28 30.98 9.25 14.14
N GLU A 29 31.26 7.98 13.92
CA GLU A 29 30.49 7.05 13.11
C GLU A 29 28.99 7.27 13.38
N ARG A 30 28.29 7.93 12.44
CA ARG A 30 26.83 7.87 12.48
C ARG A 30 26.50 6.38 12.36
N PRO A 31 25.64 5.84 13.22
CA PRO A 31 25.24 4.45 13.09
C PRO A 31 24.82 4.21 11.63
N ALA A 32 25.26 3.10 11.08
CA ALA A 32 24.93 2.75 9.71
C ALA A 32 23.39 2.80 9.57
N ARG A 33 22.88 3.53 8.58
CA ARG A 33 21.46 3.60 8.34
C ARG A 33 20.93 2.23 7.94
N PRO A 34 19.80 1.75 8.48
CA PRO A 34 19.24 0.46 8.12
C PRO A 34 18.82 0.44 6.66
N ASP A 35 18.99 -0.68 6.00
CA ASP A 35 18.34 -0.91 4.72
C ASP A 35 16.83 -1.12 4.92
N MET A 36 16.03 -0.83 3.91
CA MET A 36 14.57 -0.92 4.00
C MET A 36 14.01 -1.79 2.89
N LEU A 37 13.14 -2.73 3.26
CA LEU A 37 12.32 -3.51 2.34
C LEU A 37 10.86 -3.26 2.65
N PHE A 38 10.15 -2.60 1.72
CA PHE A 38 8.73 -2.33 1.82
C PHE A 38 7.96 -3.16 0.79
N VAL A 39 7.27 -4.20 1.25
CA VAL A 39 6.35 -4.98 0.41
C VAL A 39 4.98 -4.30 0.45
N PHE A 40 4.51 -3.89 -0.73
CA PHE A 40 3.31 -3.08 -0.88
C PHE A 40 2.33 -3.74 -1.84
N SER A 41 1.27 -4.34 -1.29
CA SER A 41 0.24 -5.05 -2.04
C SER A 41 -0.83 -4.11 -2.60
N ASP A 42 -1.67 -4.61 -3.50
CA ASP A 42 -2.86 -3.92 -4.01
C ASP A 42 -4.12 -4.62 -3.48
N GLN A 43 -4.97 -3.88 -2.80
CA GLN A 43 -6.32 -4.32 -2.41
C GLN A 43 -6.34 -5.41 -1.31
N HIS A 44 -5.38 -5.46 -0.38
CA HIS A 44 -5.40 -6.41 0.73
C HIS A 44 -6.22 -5.86 1.91
N ASN A 45 -7.32 -6.52 2.21
CA ASN A 45 -8.17 -6.23 3.36
C ASN A 45 -7.41 -6.51 4.67
N ALA A 46 -7.36 -5.51 5.57
CA ALA A 46 -6.64 -5.60 6.84
C ALA A 46 -7.07 -6.78 7.71
N HIS A 47 -8.37 -7.12 7.67
CA HIS A 47 -8.96 -8.16 8.50
C HIS A 47 -8.75 -9.59 7.97
N TYR A 48 -8.14 -9.76 6.80
CA TYR A 48 -7.88 -11.09 6.23
C TYR A 48 -6.40 -11.47 6.39
N CYS A 49 -5.93 -11.35 7.64
CA CYS A 49 -4.61 -11.80 8.08
C CYS A 49 -4.74 -12.57 9.39
N GLY A 50 -3.90 -13.60 9.60
CA GLY A 50 -3.89 -14.36 10.85
C GLY A 50 -3.48 -13.49 12.05
N PHE A 51 -2.55 -12.55 11.88
CA PHE A 51 -2.14 -11.62 12.93
C PHE A 51 -3.25 -10.64 13.37
N ASP A 52 -4.29 -10.43 12.54
CA ASP A 52 -5.50 -9.68 12.90
C ASP A 52 -6.62 -10.60 13.46
N GLY A 53 -6.33 -11.90 13.60
CA GLY A 53 -7.24 -12.87 14.21
C GLY A 53 -8.20 -13.55 13.24
N HIS A 54 -8.00 -13.46 11.92
CA HIS A 54 -8.85 -14.15 10.96
C HIS A 54 -8.64 -15.68 11.03
N GLU A 55 -9.72 -16.41 11.35
CA GLU A 55 -9.64 -17.85 11.64
C GLU A 55 -9.39 -18.73 10.41
N LEU A 56 -9.75 -18.27 9.21
CA LEU A 56 -9.74 -19.08 8.00
C LEU A 56 -8.58 -18.78 7.08
N VAL A 57 -8.24 -17.49 6.86
CA VAL A 57 -7.16 -17.08 5.95
C VAL A 57 -5.81 -17.38 6.59
N GLU A 58 -4.96 -18.07 5.84
CA GLU A 58 -3.65 -18.51 6.32
C GLU A 58 -2.56 -17.56 5.81
N THR A 59 -1.93 -16.83 6.74
CA THR A 59 -0.82 -15.90 6.46
C THR A 59 0.37 -16.14 7.39
N PRO A 60 0.91 -17.38 7.47
CA PRO A 60 1.90 -17.75 8.48
C PRO A 60 3.21 -16.95 8.40
N ASN A 61 3.58 -16.45 7.21
CA ASN A 61 4.79 -15.63 7.05
C ASN A 61 4.57 -14.22 7.56
N LEU A 62 3.45 -13.59 7.22
CA LEU A 62 3.07 -12.28 7.76
C LEU A 62 2.85 -12.35 9.28
N ASP A 63 2.22 -13.41 9.77
CA ASP A 63 2.00 -13.63 11.22
C ASP A 63 3.35 -13.73 11.97
N ARG A 64 4.32 -14.43 11.41
CA ARG A 64 5.69 -14.52 11.95
C ARG A 64 6.39 -13.17 11.95
N ILE A 65 6.24 -12.38 10.88
CA ILE A 65 6.82 -11.03 10.77
C ILE A 65 6.16 -10.11 11.79
N ALA A 66 4.83 -10.14 11.89
CA ALA A 66 4.04 -9.35 12.82
C ALA A 66 4.39 -9.65 14.29
N SER A 67 4.54 -10.93 14.64
CA SER A 67 4.92 -11.34 16.01
C SER A 67 6.30 -10.86 16.46
N ARG A 68 7.18 -10.54 15.49
CA ARG A 68 8.53 -9.99 15.75
C ARG A 68 8.63 -8.51 15.41
N GLY A 69 7.51 -7.81 15.38
CA GLY A 69 7.44 -6.41 15.00
C GLY A 69 6.34 -5.66 15.72
N THR A 70 5.92 -4.56 15.13
CA THR A 70 4.83 -3.72 15.59
C THR A 70 3.70 -3.74 14.56
N VAL A 71 2.49 -4.06 15.01
CA VAL A 71 1.25 -4.09 14.23
C VAL A 71 0.39 -2.88 14.60
N PHE A 72 -0.18 -2.22 13.61
CA PHE A 72 -1.18 -1.17 13.80
C PHE A 72 -2.58 -1.72 13.51
N GLU A 73 -3.41 -1.89 14.54
CA GLU A 73 -4.77 -2.45 14.42
C GLU A 73 -5.75 -1.54 13.67
N SER A 74 -5.46 -0.25 13.63
CA SER A 74 -6.35 0.78 13.08
C SER A 74 -5.61 1.63 12.03
N ALA A 75 -5.06 0.99 11.00
CA ALA A 75 -4.42 1.67 9.88
C ALA A 75 -5.40 1.86 8.70
N TYR A 76 -5.38 3.04 8.09
CA TYR A 76 -6.32 3.41 7.02
C TYR A 76 -5.62 4.01 5.82
N THR A 77 -6.17 3.73 4.63
CA THR A 77 -5.79 4.44 3.41
C THR A 77 -6.28 5.89 3.45
N ALA A 78 -5.51 6.79 2.84
CA ALA A 78 -5.94 8.17 2.63
C ALA A 78 -7.03 8.31 1.54
N CYS A 79 -7.14 7.30 0.66
CA CYS A 79 -8.20 7.17 -0.32
C CYS A 79 -8.41 5.69 -0.65
N PRO A 80 -9.66 5.16 -0.61
CA PRO A 80 -9.95 3.78 -0.97
C PRO A 80 -9.92 3.57 -2.50
N LEU A 81 -8.81 3.97 -3.15
CA LEU A 81 -8.56 3.85 -4.59
C LEU A 81 -7.05 3.89 -4.86
N CYS A 82 -6.58 3.05 -5.78
CA CYS A 82 -5.15 2.75 -5.97
C CYS A 82 -4.28 3.99 -6.20
N VAL A 83 -4.47 4.74 -7.30
CA VAL A 83 -3.59 5.88 -7.64
C VAL A 83 -3.65 6.98 -6.57
N PRO A 84 -4.81 7.43 -6.10
CA PRO A 84 -4.86 8.42 -5.03
C PRO A 84 -4.23 7.92 -3.72
N GLY A 85 -4.52 6.69 -3.29
CA GLY A 85 -3.93 6.11 -2.07
C GLY A 85 -2.41 6.01 -2.15
N ARG A 86 -1.87 5.53 -3.28
CA ARG A 86 -0.43 5.43 -3.54
C ARG A 86 0.25 6.79 -3.64
N SER A 87 -0.40 7.76 -4.30
CA SER A 87 0.10 9.14 -4.38
C SER A 87 0.16 9.77 -2.99
N ALA A 88 -0.87 9.58 -2.18
CA ALA A 88 -0.91 10.05 -0.81
C ALA A 88 0.22 9.43 0.04
N MET A 89 0.45 8.12 -0.06
CA MET A 89 1.55 7.43 0.63
C MET A 89 2.92 8.01 0.25
N LEU A 90 3.15 8.26 -1.04
CA LEU A 90 4.43 8.77 -1.53
C LEU A 90 4.70 10.22 -1.09
N THR A 91 3.67 11.06 -1.12
CA THR A 91 3.80 12.50 -0.85
C THR A 91 3.63 12.86 0.62
N GLY A 92 3.00 11.99 1.43
CA GLY A 92 2.59 12.30 2.79
C GLY A 92 1.36 13.24 2.85
N GLN A 93 0.64 13.42 1.72
CA GLN A 93 -0.46 14.38 1.59
C GLN A 93 -1.80 13.70 1.28
N LEU A 94 -2.89 14.29 1.75
CA LEU A 94 -4.24 13.88 1.42
C LEU A 94 -4.60 14.16 -0.05
N PRO A 95 -5.55 13.43 -0.64
CA PRO A 95 -6.03 13.69 -1.99
C PRO A 95 -6.49 15.13 -2.24
N SER A 96 -7.06 15.80 -1.23
CA SER A 96 -7.48 17.21 -1.33
C SER A 96 -6.31 18.18 -1.52
N HIS A 97 -5.10 17.82 -1.12
CA HIS A 97 -3.90 18.62 -1.31
C HIS A 97 -3.10 18.21 -2.57
N THR A 98 -3.11 16.93 -2.93
CA THR A 98 -2.48 16.48 -4.18
C THR A 98 -3.34 16.69 -5.41
N GLU A 99 -4.66 16.94 -5.24
CA GLU A 99 -5.69 17.00 -6.29
C GLU A 99 -5.80 15.70 -7.12
N ILE A 100 -5.30 14.58 -6.58
CA ILE A 100 -5.34 13.26 -7.22
C ILE A 100 -6.48 12.46 -6.63
N TYR A 101 -7.62 12.43 -7.34
CA TYR A 101 -8.85 11.81 -6.85
C TYR A 101 -9.24 10.53 -7.61
N THR A 102 -8.60 10.24 -8.74
CA THR A 102 -8.97 9.12 -9.62
C THR A 102 -7.74 8.34 -10.07
N ASN A 103 -7.98 7.13 -10.60
CA ASN A 103 -6.91 6.32 -11.18
C ASN A 103 -6.33 6.89 -12.50
N SER A 104 -6.84 8.00 -12.98
CA SER A 104 -6.26 8.76 -14.10
C SER A 104 -5.38 9.93 -13.65
N GLY A 105 -5.31 10.18 -12.34
CA GLY A 105 -4.51 11.25 -11.75
C GLY A 105 -3.01 11.03 -11.99
N ILE A 106 -2.30 12.13 -12.18
CA ILE A 106 -0.85 12.14 -12.45
C ILE A 106 -0.17 12.92 -11.33
N ILE A 107 0.81 12.31 -10.69
CA ILE A 107 1.68 13.02 -9.74
C ILE A 107 2.54 13.99 -10.57
N PRO A 108 2.56 15.30 -10.28
CA PRO A 108 3.48 16.23 -10.91
C PRO A 108 4.94 15.80 -10.74
N SER A 109 5.76 15.96 -11.79
CA SER A 109 7.16 15.51 -11.76
C SER A 109 8.03 16.30 -10.76
N ASP A 110 7.59 17.49 -10.34
CA ASP A 110 8.23 18.34 -9.35
C ASP A 110 7.68 18.11 -7.92
N GLN A 111 6.72 17.21 -7.76
CA GLN A 111 6.17 16.83 -6.45
C GLN A 111 7.20 16.04 -5.64
N ALA A 112 7.59 16.59 -4.51
CA ALA A 112 8.48 15.90 -3.58
C ALA A 112 7.77 14.68 -2.93
N THR A 113 8.52 13.59 -2.77
CA THR A 113 8.09 12.36 -2.10
C THR A 113 9.09 11.98 -1.01
N PHE A 114 8.71 11.09 -0.10
CA PHE A 114 9.65 10.59 0.91
C PHE A 114 10.88 9.90 0.31
N LEU A 115 10.78 9.39 -0.92
CA LEU A 115 11.89 8.77 -1.64
C LEU A 115 12.98 9.79 -2.02
N HIS A 116 12.58 11.02 -2.39
CA HIS A 116 13.53 12.11 -2.59
C HIS A 116 14.26 12.47 -1.28
N SER A 117 13.52 12.46 -0.17
CA SER A 117 14.07 12.67 1.18
C SER A 117 15.11 11.61 1.53
N LEU A 118 14.79 10.33 1.32
CA LEU A 118 15.74 9.23 1.53
C LEU A 118 16.95 9.33 0.60
N GLY A 119 16.73 9.66 -0.68
CA GLY A 119 17.81 9.88 -1.65
C GLY A 119 18.77 11.01 -1.23
N SER A 120 18.23 12.08 -0.60
CA SER A 120 19.04 13.21 -0.12
C SER A 120 20.02 12.85 1.00
N VAL A 121 19.75 11.76 1.72
CA VAL A 121 20.64 11.24 2.77
C VAL A 121 21.42 10.00 2.35
N GLY A 122 21.43 9.68 1.06
CA GLY A 122 22.32 8.70 0.44
C GLY A 122 21.71 7.33 0.13
N TYR A 123 20.41 7.12 0.35
CA TYR A 123 19.76 5.88 -0.07
C TYR A 123 19.71 5.73 -1.58
N GLU A 124 19.89 4.53 -2.07
CA GLU A 124 19.40 4.11 -3.36
C GLU A 124 17.94 3.64 -3.19
N THR A 125 17.04 4.31 -3.88
CA THR A 125 15.59 4.05 -3.80
C THR A 125 15.17 3.22 -5.02
N VAL A 126 14.67 2.02 -4.79
CA VAL A 126 14.46 1.01 -5.83
C VAL A 126 13.00 0.59 -5.87
N LEU A 127 12.41 0.60 -7.08
CA LEU A 127 11.08 0.06 -7.33
C LEU A 127 11.18 -1.26 -8.08
N CYS A 128 10.57 -2.28 -7.51
CA CYS A 128 10.31 -3.56 -8.17
C CYS A 128 8.80 -3.77 -8.26
N GLY A 129 8.24 -3.67 -9.46
CA GLY A 129 6.84 -3.94 -9.71
C GLY A 129 5.91 -2.72 -9.68
N ARG A 130 4.74 -2.91 -9.06
CA ARG A 130 3.59 -2.01 -9.16
C ARG A 130 3.68 -0.82 -8.22
N MET A 131 3.54 0.36 -8.78
CA MET A 131 3.22 1.59 -8.05
C MET A 131 2.06 2.37 -8.70
N HIS A 132 1.57 1.89 -9.83
CA HIS A 132 0.44 2.40 -10.58
C HIS A 132 0.61 3.85 -11.07
N PHE A 133 1.86 4.25 -11.33
CA PHE A 133 2.15 5.58 -11.86
C PHE A 133 1.45 5.84 -13.18
N LYS A 134 0.94 7.04 -13.33
CA LYS A 134 0.37 7.58 -14.57
C LYS A 134 1.25 8.71 -15.10
N GLY A 135 1.14 8.98 -16.39
CA GLY A 135 1.94 10.03 -17.03
C GLY A 135 3.37 9.58 -17.38
N PRO A 136 4.20 10.52 -17.85
CA PRO A 136 5.53 10.21 -18.38
C PRO A 136 6.57 9.91 -17.28
N ASP A 137 6.44 10.54 -16.10
CA ASP A 137 7.32 10.22 -14.98
C ASP A 137 6.87 8.89 -14.34
N GLN A 138 7.77 7.93 -14.34
CA GLN A 138 7.55 6.59 -13.80
C GLN A 138 8.47 6.30 -12.59
N ARG A 139 9.06 7.34 -12.00
CA ARG A 139 10.01 7.22 -10.90
C ARG A 139 9.60 7.95 -9.63
N HIS A 140 9.23 9.20 -9.70
CA HIS A 140 8.81 10.03 -8.54
C HIS A 140 9.69 9.86 -7.30
N GLY A 141 11.03 9.93 -7.49
CA GLY A 141 12.02 9.77 -6.41
C GLY A 141 12.67 8.38 -6.34
N PHE A 142 12.18 7.37 -7.06
CA PHE A 142 12.95 6.14 -7.23
C PHE A 142 14.16 6.40 -8.16
N THR A 143 15.36 6.11 -7.68
CA THR A 143 16.58 6.20 -8.48
C THR A 143 16.67 5.08 -9.50
N ARG A 144 16.07 3.92 -9.17
CA ARG A 144 16.07 2.72 -10.00
C ARG A 144 14.71 2.06 -10.05
N ARG A 145 14.33 1.52 -11.21
CA ARG A 145 13.16 0.68 -11.39
C ARG A 145 13.60 -0.61 -12.08
N ILE A 146 13.47 -1.75 -11.40
CA ILE A 146 13.98 -3.04 -11.88
C ILE A 146 12.89 -3.88 -12.54
N MET A 147 11.63 -3.67 -12.16
CA MET A 147 10.47 -4.27 -12.81
C MET A 147 9.41 -3.20 -13.07
N GLY A 148 8.78 -3.23 -14.25
CA GLY A 148 7.70 -2.31 -14.64
C GLY A 148 6.34 -2.71 -14.09
N ASP A 149 5.35 -1.82 -14.23
CA ASP A 149 3.94 -2.10 -13.92
C ASP A 149 3.25 -2.72 -15.14
N ILE A 150 2.28 -3.61 -14.91
CA ILE A 150 1.43 -4.16 -15.97
C ILE A 150 0.29 -3.23 -16.37
N THR A 151 -0.04 -2.23 -15.57
CA THR A 151 -0.99 -1.19 -15.97
C THR A 151 -0.28 -0.18 -16.84
N VAL A 152 -0.54 -0.27 -18.13
CA VAL A 152 0.12 0.54 -19.16
C VAL A 152 -0.11 2.04 -18.92
N VAL A 153 0.94 2.82 -19.09
CA VAL A 153 0.89 4.28 -19.15
C VAL A 153 -0.09 4.68 -20.27
N GLY A 154 -1.18 5.37 -19.93
CA GLY A 154 -2.16 5.80 -20.91
C GLY A 154 -3.43 4.97 -21.02
N GLY A 155 -3.72 4.10 -20.06
CA GLY A 155 -5.03 3.44 -19.93
C GLY A 155 -5.25 2.28 -20.90
N GLY A 156 -4.19 1.55 -21.22
CA GLY A 156 -4.29 0.27 -21.93
C GLY A 156 -5.32 -0.62 -21.23
N ARG A 157 -6.28 -1.10 -21.98
CA ARG A 157 -7.38 -1.90 -21.47
C ARG A 157 -6.81 -3.19 -20.89
N PHE A 158 -7.26 -3.59 -19.71
CA PHE A 158 -6.98 -4.90 -19.11
C PHE A 158 -7.08 -6.07 -20.11
N GLY A 159 -7.79 -5.88 -21.22
CA GLY A 159 -7.97 -6.86 -22.27
C GLY A 159 -6.80 -7.06 -23.25
N GLU A 160 -5.85 -6.15 -23.37
CA GLU A 160 -4.80 -6.30 -24.38
C GLU A 160 -3.65 -7.18 -23.93
N TRP A 161 -3.12 -6.97 -22.75
CA TRP A 161 -2.07 -7.84 -22.22
C TRP A 161 -2.58 -9.24 -21.76
N ARG A 162 -3.89 -9.38 -21.48
CA ARG A 162 -4.51 -10.68 -21.24
C ARG A 162 -4.43 -11.60 -22.46
N LYS A 163 -4.46 -11.05 -23.68
CA LYS A 163 -4.30 -11.82 -24.91
C LYS A 163 -2.87 -12.32 -25.10
N GLU A 164 -1.88 -11.57 -24.67
CA GLU A 164 -0.48 -11.92 -24.80
C GLU A 164 -0.04 -13.00 -23.81
N LEU A 165 -0.61 -12.98 -22.58
CA LEU A 165 -0.28 -13.93 -21.53
C LEU A 165 -1.17 -15.18 -21.50
N GLY A 166 -2.23 -15.21 -22.31
CA GLY A 166 -3.17 -16.34 -22.37
C GLY A 166 -4.31 -16.26 -21.34
N VAL A 167 -5.22 -17.20 -21.38
CA VAL A 167 -6.39 -17.27 -20.50
C VAL A 167 -6.15 -18.24 -19.36
N TYR A 168 -6.57 -17.85 -18.19
CA TYR A 168 -6.16 -18.44 -16.95
C TYR A 168 -7.29 -18.50 -15.96
N GLY A 169 -7.72 -19.66 -15.60
CA GLY A 169 -8.82 -19.91 -14.71
C GLY A 169 -9.79 -20.90 -15.28
N GLU A 170 -10.70 -21.36 -14.45
CA GLU A 170 -11.76 -22.30 -14.82
C GLU A 170 -12.86 -21.61 -15.67
N HIS A 171 -12.82 -20.28 -15.75
CA HIS A 171 -13.75 -19.46 -16.52
C HIS A 171 -13.03 -18.64 -17.59
N ASN A 172 -13.53 -18.67 -18.81
CA ASN A 172 -13.00 -17.91 -19.92
C ASN A 172 -13.21 -16.40 -19.71
N LEU A 173 -12.10 -15.66 -19.78
CA LEU A 173 -12.09 -14.21 -19.72
C LEU A 173 -12.75 -13.61 -20.96
N ARG A 174 -13.88 -12.93 -20.82
CA ARG A 174 -14.36 -12.02 -21.85
C ARG A 174 -13.59 -10.70 -21.79
N VAL A 175 -13.19 -10.23 -22.94
CA VAL A 175 -12.50 -8.95 -23.13
C VAL A 175 -13.52 -7.82 -22.97
N GLY A 176 -13.58 -7.23 -21.79
CA GLY A 176 -14.43 -6.10 -21.43
C GLY A 176 -14.01 -5.53 -20.07
N MET A 177 -14.61 -4.43 -19.63
CA MET A 177 -14.49 -4.03 -18.23
C MET A 177 -15.31 -5.04 -17.40
N ALA A 178 -14.62 -6.11 -16.98
CA ALA A 178 -15.21 -7.11 -16.12
C ALA A 178 -15.45 -6.47 -14.74
N GLY A 179 -16.63 -6.69 -14.18
CA GLY A 179 -16.89 -6.44 -12.75
C GLY A 179 -15.97 -7.28 -11.88
N CYS A 180 -15.88 -6.96 -10.61
CA CYS A 180 -14.98 -7.68 -9.69
C CYS A 180 -15.26 -9.19 -9.66
N VAL A 181 -16.52 -9.59 -9.82
CA VAL A 181 -17.00 -10.99 -9.76
C VAL A 181 -17.28 -11.62 -11.12
N ASP A 182 -16.87 -11.02 -12.22
CA ASP A 182 -17.02 -11.64 -13.54
C ASP A 182 -15.99 -12.75 -13.79
N ILE A 183 -14.90 -12.74 -13.03
CA ILE A 183 -13.79 -13.68 -13.19
C ILE A 183 -13.32 -14.10 -11.80
N MET A 184 -13.55 -15.35 -11.47
CA MET A 184 -13.23 -15.92 -10.16
C MET A 184 -13.00 -17.42 -10.26
N GLY A 185 -12.21 -17.95 -9.35
CA GLY A 185 -12.02 -19.41 -9.25
C GLY A 185 -10.55 -19.82 -9.07
N GLY A 186 -10.30 -21.09 -9.32
CA GLY A 186 -8.96 -21.69 -9.31
C GLY A 186 -8.34 -21.71 -10.70
N GLY A 187 -7.09 -21.27 -10.82
CA GLY A 187 -6.41 -21.28 -12.10
C GLY A 187 -5.13 -20.46 -12.08
N ASN A 188 -4.69 -20.04 -13.25
CA ASN A 188 -3.64 -19.05 -13.40
C ASN A 188 -4.23 -17.75 -13.96
N SER A 189 -3.57 -16.63 -13.69
CA SER A 189 -4.00 -15.32 -14.16
C SER A 189 -2.81 -14.44 -14.46
N PRO A 190 -2.98 -13.40 -15.28
CA PRO A 190 -1.94 -12.41 -15.49
C PRO A 190 -1.47 -11.73 -14.19
N VAL A 191 -2.31 -11.62 -13.17
CA VAL A 191 -1.93 -11.12 -11.85
C VAL A 191 -0.92 -12.05 -11.19
N LEU A 192 -1.21 -13.35 -11.14
CA LEU A 192 -0.31 -14.35 -10.54
C LEU A 192 1.03 -14.42 -11.28
N GLU A 193 1.02 -14.37 -12.62
CA GLU A 193 2.23 -14.39 -13.43
C GLU A 193 3.07 -13.11 -13.25
N TYR A 194 2.39 -11.96 -13.16
CA TYR A 194 3.06 -10.70 -12.91
C TYR A 194 3.73 -10.69 -11.53
N ASP A 195 2.99 -11.06 -10.48
CA ASP A 195 3.53 -11.06 -9.12
C ASP A 195 4.68 -12.07 -8.98
N ARG A 196 4.59 -13.23 -9.65
CA ARG A 196 5.72 -14.17 -9.74
C ARG A 196 6.97 -13.49 -10.34
N ALA A 197 6.81 -12.78 -11.45
CA ALA A 197 7.93 -12.08 -12.10
C ALA A 197 8.48 -10.93 -11.23
N VAL A 198 7.62 -10.22 -10.49
CA VAL A 198 8.03 -9.19 -9.53
C VAL A 198 8.87 -9.80 -8.40
N MET A 199 8.40 -10.92 -7.84
CA MET A 199 9.14 -11.61 -6.76
C MET A 199 10.46 -12.17 -7.24
N GLU A 200 10.51 -12.81 -8.42
CA GLU A 200 11.76 -13.28 -9.03
C GLU A 200 12.79 -12.13 -9.21
N ALA A 201 12.34 -10.98 -9.73
CA ALA A 201 13.20 -9.80 -9.89
C ALA A 201 13.67 -9.23 -8.54
N ALA A 202 12.84 -9.26 -7.52
CA ALA A 202 13.21 -8.84 -6.16
C ALA A 202 14.25 -9.80 -5.55
N LEU A 203 14.07 -11.10 -5.70
CA LEU A 203 15.03 -12.13 -5.25
C LEU A 203 16.38 -11.99 -5.95
N GLU A 204 16.38 -11.77 -7.27
CA GLU A 204 17.60 -11.51 -8.04
C GLU A 204 18.32 -10.26 -7.55
N TYR A 205 17.59 -9.17 -7.29
CA TYR A 205 18.16 -7.93 -6.77
C TYR A 205 18.77 -8.11 -5.37
N LEU A 206 18.06 -8.80 -4.47
CA LEU A 206 18.54 -9.11 -3.13
C LEU A 206 19.73 -10.08 -3.12
N GLY A 207 19.94 -10.85 -4.20
CA GLY A 207 21.12 -11.69 -4.39
C GLY A 207 22.41 -10.91 -4.67
N GLN A 208 22.33 -9.63 -5.01
CA GLN A 208 23.46 -8.77 -5.38
C GLN A 208 24.06 -8.07 -4.15
N HIS A 209 25.27 -7.54 -4.31
CA HIS A 209 25.89 -6.64 -3.33
C HIS A 209 25.59 -5.18 -3.67
N HIS A 210 25.26 -4.39 -2.65
CA HIS A 210 24.96 -2.95 -2.79
C HIS A 210 25.79 -2.15 -1.80
N GLU A 211 26.55 -1.17 -2.29
CA GLU A 211 27.39 -0.32 -1.44
C GLU A 211 26.60 0.69 -0.62
N LYS A 212 25.55 1.27 -1.22
CA LYS A 212 24.69 2.29 -0.59
C LYS A 212 23.62 1.63 0.27
N PRO A 213 23.10 2.32 1.29
CA PRO A 213 21.87 1.88 1.95
C PRO A 213 20.73 1.83 0.96
N GLN A 214 19.90 0.80 1.05
CA GLN A 214 18.81 0.51 0.12
C GLN A 214 17.45 0.84 0.71
N CYS A 215 16.58 1.44 -0.09
CA CYS A 215 15.14 1.47 0.16
C CYS A 215 14.45 0.79 -1.02
N ILE A 216 14.09 -0.47 -0.83
CA ILE A 216 13.49 -1.31 -1.87
C ILE A 216 11.99 -1.39 -1.63
N VAL A 217 11.19 -0.98 -2.62
CA VAL A 217 9.74 -1.15 -2.62
C VAL A 217 9.39 -2.25 -3.61
N VAL A 218 8.78 -3.32 -3.10
CA VAL A 218 8.27 -4.44 -3.90
C VAL A 218 6.76 -4.30 -3.98
N GLY A 219 6.27 -3.85 -5.13
CA GLY A 219 4.86 -3.61 -5.38
C GLY A 219 4.20 -4.79 -6.09
N THR A 220 3.24 -5.46 -5.45
CA THR A 220 2.46 -6.53 -6.07
C THR A 220 1.13 -6.03 -6.63
N TYR A 221 0.56 -6.79 -7.55
CA TYR A 221 -0.80 -6.57 -8.02
C TYR A 221 -1.82 -7.32 -7.15
N GLY A 222 -1.46 -8.51 -6.67
CA GLY A 222 -2.31 -9.28 -5.77
C GLY A 222 -2.44 -8.66 -4.38
N PRO A 223 -3.57 -8.94 -3.72
CA PRO A 223 -4.70 -9.80 -4.11
C PRO A 223 -5.84 -9.09 -4.88
N HIS A 224 -5.57 -8.00 -5.61
CA HIS A 224 -6.55 -7.31 -6.45
C HIS A 224 -7.20 -8.26 -7.47
N PHE A 225 -8.50 -8.12 -7.71
CA PHE A 225 -9.18 -8.90 -8.76
C PHE A 225 -8.49 -8.78 -10.16
N PRO A 226 -8.69 -9.75 -11.08
CA PRO A 226 -9.63 -10.86 -11.06
C PRO A 226 -9.35 -11.86 -9.94
N TYR A 227 -10.40 -12.37 -9.31
CA TYR A 227 -10.28 -13.30 -8.18
C TYR A 227 -9.92 -14.71 -8.67
N VAL A 228 -8.66 -14.87 -9.04
CA VAL A 228 -8.11 -16.14 -9.51
C VAL A 228 -6.92 -16.53 -8.64
N ALA A 229 -7.04 -17.63 -7.93
CA ALA A 229 -5.99 -18.18 -7.09
C ALA A 229 -5.39 -19.46 -7.69
N PRO A 230 -4.18 -19.87 -7.31
CA PRO A 230 -3.67 -21.21 -7.62
C PRO A 230 -4.73 -22.26 -7.26
N PRO A 231 -4.96 -23.29 -8.12
CA PRO A 231 -6.08 -24.21 -7.97
C PRO A 231 -6.13 -24.92 -6.62
N GLU A 232 -4.96 -25.26 -6.06
CA GLU A 232 -4.88 -25.93 -4.76
C GLU A 232 -5.31 -25.01 -3.61
N LEU A 233 -5.02 -23.70 -3.71
CA LEU A 233 -5.44 -22.71 -2.71
C LEU A 233 -6.90 -22.36 -2.84
N TYR A 234 -7.42 -22.23 -4.07
CA TYR A 234 -8.85 -22.06 -4.28
C TYR A 234 -9.65 -23.20 -3.66
N ARG A 235 -9.31 -24.48 -3.97
CA ARG A 235 -9.97 -25.66 -3.40
C ARG A 235 -9.86 -25.72 -1.87
N ARG A 236 -8.75 -25.26 -1.30
CA ARG A 236 -8.57 -25.21 0.17
C ARG A 236 -9.64 -24.39 0.87
N TYR A 237 -10.08 -23.30 0.25
CA TYR A 237 -11.05 -22.37 0.83
C TYR A 237 -12.48 -22.61 0.34
N ARG A 238 -12.69 -23.20 -0.82
CA ARG A 238 -13.96 -23.24 -1.53
C ARG A 238 -15.14 -23.75 -0.70
N ASP A 239 -14.93 -24.81 0.07
CA ASP A 239 -15.95 -25.47 0.89
C ASP A 239 -15.99 -24.93 2.34
N ARG A 240 -15.15 -23.96 2.67
CA ARG A 240 -14.97 -23.45 4.04
C ARG A 240 -15.42 -22.00 4.18
N VAL A 241 -15.44 -21.23 3.08
CA VAL A 241 -15.84 -19.82 3.11
C VAL A 241 -17.35 -19.69 3.23
N GLU A 242 -17.76 -18.72 4.01
CA GLU A 242 -19.16 -18.37 4.18
C GLU A 242 -19.48 -17.08 3.41
N VAL A 243 -20.77 -16.94 3.09
CA VAL A 243 -21.31 -15.66 2.61
C VAL A 243 -21.33 -14.70 3.80
N PRO A 244 -20.82 -13.45 3.67
CA PRO A 244 -20.89 -12.51 4.76
C PRO A 244 -22.33 -12.26 5.21
N VAL A 245 -22.57 -12.17 6.50
CA VAL A 245 -23.92 -11.87 7.04
C VAL A 245 -24.48 -10.59 6.43
N SER A 246 -23.62 -9.59 6.19
CA SER A 246 -24.00 -8.31 5.59
C SER A 246 -24.23 -8.37 4.07
N TRP A 247 -24.06 -9.51 3.40
CA TRP A 247 -24.30 -9.65 1.96
C TRP A 247 -25.74 -9.34 1.57
N ALA A 248 -26.69 -9.91 2.31
CA ALA A 248 -28.11 -9.79 2.05
C ALA A 248 -28.83 -8.78 2.96
N ASP A 249 -28.05 -7.95 3.70
CA ASP A 249 -28.62 -7.02 4.67
C ASP A 249 -29.34 -5.87 3.97
N GLU A 250 -30.68 -5.99 3.90
CA GLU A 250 -31.59 -4.97 3.36
C GLU A 250 -31.98 -3.93 4.43
N GLY A 251 -31.62 -4.19 5.69
CA GLY A 251 -32.06 -3.40 6.86
C GLY A 251 -31.17 -2.25 7.24
N ASP A 252 -29.92 -2.24 6.79
CA ASP A 252 -29.01 -1.14 7.07
C ASP A 252 -29.32 0.07 6.18
N VAL A 253 -29.46 1.22 6.80
CA VAL A 253 -29.62 2.50 6.09
C VAL A 253 -28.27 2.86 5.49
N HIS A 254 -28.01 2.36 4.31
CA HIS A 254 -26.82 2.75 3.57
C HIS A 254 -27.03 4.11 2.89
N HIS A 255 -25.99 4.91 2.91
CA HIS A 255 -25.99 6.15 2.12
C HIS A 255 -26.19 5.81 0.63
N PRO A 256 -26.99 6.58 -0.16
CA PRO A 256 -27.22 6.30 -1.58
C PRO A 256 -25.95 6.07 -2.39
N MET A 257 -24.88 6.76 -2.04
CA MET A 257 -23.55 6.60 -2.66
C MET A 257 -22.94 5.19 -2.42
N THR A 258 -23.33 4.52 -1.34
CA THR A 258 -22.91 3.15 -1.04
C THR A 258 -23.81 2.14 -1.75
N GLU A 259 -25.12 2.42 -1.81
CA GLU A 259 -26.08 1.56 -2.52
C GLU A 259 -25.73 1.35 -3.99
N GLU A 260 -25.21 2.37 -4.65
CA GLU A 260 -24.75 2.27 -6.05
C GLU A 260 -23.55 1.36 -6.25
N LYS A 261 -22.82 1.02 -5.17
CA LYS A 261 -21.66 0.12 -5.24
C LYS A 261 -22.03 -1.35 -5.08
N LYS A 262 -23.26 -1.66 -4.68
CA LYS A 262 -23.71 -3.05 -4.55
C LYS A 262 -23.67 -3.75 -5.90
N GLN A 263 -22.96 -4.85 -5.95
CA GLN A 263 -22.83 -5.67 -7.16
C GLN A 263 -23.90 -6.72 -7.20
N ARG A 264 -25.01 -6.39 -7.86
CA ARG A 264 -26.19 -7.25 -7.96
C ARG A 264 -26.17 -8.17 -9.18
N THR A 265 -25.34 -7.85 -10.16
CA THR A 265 -25.21 -8.60 -11.42
C THR A 265 -23.75 -8.82 -11.79
N ARG A 266 -23.48 -9.95 -12.44
CA ARG A 266 -22.23 -10.26 -13.12
C ARG A 266 -22.50 -10.60 -14.58
N THR A 267 -21.46 -10.62 -15.39
CA THR A 267 -21.58 -11.02 -16.80
C THR A 267 -21.54 -12.54 -16.92
N ASP A 268 -22.55 -13.13 -17.54
CA ASP A 268 -22.52 -14.55 -17.90
C ASP A 268 -21.39 -14.82 -18.91
N PRO A 269 -20.47 -15.76 -18.62
CA PRO A 269 -19.32 -15.99 -19.49
C PRO A 269 -19.69 -16.62 -20.84
N GLU A 270 -20.84 -17.28 -20.97
CA GLU A 270 -21.28 -17.93 -22.20
C GLU A 270 -22.10 -16.99 -23.09
N THR A 271 -23.10 -16.32 -22.51
CA THR A 271 -24.06 -15.51 -23.25
C THR A 271 -23.64 -14.02 -23.32
N GLY A 272 -22.91 -13.52 -22.33
CA GLY A 272 -22.60 -12.11 -22.18
C GLY A 272 -23.68 -11.27 -21.51
N ASP A 273 -24.76 -11.93 -21.06
CA ASP A 273 -25.86 -11.25 -20.40
C ASP A 273 -25.55 -10.97 -18.93
N GLY A 274 -26.22 -9.98 -18.36
CA GLY A 274 -26.19 -9.72 -16.93
C GLY A 274 -27.03 -10.77 -16.18
N VAL A 275 -26.40 -11.48 -15.24
CA VAL A 275 -27.08 -12.44 -14.36
C VAL A 275 -26.93 -12.00 -12.90
N PRO A 276 -27.90 -12.29 -12.02
CA PRO A 276 -27.77 -11.98 -10.60
C PRO A 276 -26.55 -12.65 -9.98
N VAL A 277 -25.83 -11.95 -9.13
CA VAL A 277 -24.77 -12.54 -8.31
C VAL A 277 -25.43 -13.42 -7.25
N SER A 278 -25.11 -14.70 -7.29
CA SER A 278 -25.61 -15.71 -6.35
C SER A 278 -24.69 -15.81 -5.12
N GLU A 279 -25.20 -16.41 -4.04
CA GLU A 279 -24.36 -16.76 -2.88
C GLU A 279 -23.19 -17.68 -3.25
N GLU A 280 -23.39 -18.51 -4.26
CA GLU A 280 -22.35 -19.40 -4.79
C GLU A 280 -21.22 -18.60 -5.46
N ASP A 281 -21.56 -17.55 -6.21
CA ASP A 281 -20.58 -16.63 -6.78
C ASP A 281 -19.83 -15.89 -5.67
N VAL A 282 -20.52 -15.48 -4.60
CA VAL A 282 -19.87 -14.85 -3.44
C VAL A 282 -18.87 -15.79 -2.78
N ARG A 283 -19.26 -17.04 -2.53
CA ARG A 283 -18.33 -18.05 -1.98
C ARG A 283 -17.15 -18.29 -2.91
N ALA A 284 -17.38 -18.36 -4.22
CA ALA A 284 -16.32 -18.56 -5.20
C ALA A 284 -15.32 -17.39 -5.20
N ALA A 285 -15.81 -16.14 -5.23
CA ALA A 285 -14.97 -14.96 -5.19
C ALA A 285 -14.15 -14.87 -3.89
N ARG A 286 -14.78 -15.09 -2.74
CA ARG A 286 -14.11 -15.11 -1.44
C ARG A 286 -13.05 -16.20 -1.34
N ALA A 287 -13.36 -17.41 -1.77
CA ALA A 287 -12.40 -18.52 -1.76
C ALA A 287 -11.17 -18.22 -2.62
N ALA A 288 -11.37 -17.62 -3.79
CA ALA A 288 -10.29 -17.21 -4.65
C ALA A 288 -9.47 -16.07 -4.03
N TYR A 289 -10.13 -15.05 -3.47
CA TYR A 289 -9.45 -13.94 -2.80
C TYR A 289 -8.60 -14.40 -1.61
N PHE A 290 -9.12 -15.29 -0.75
CA PHE A 290 -8.38 -15.90 0.35
C PHE A 290 -7.20 -16.75 -0.14
N GLY A 291 -7.40 -17.46 -1.24
CA GLY A 291 -6.34 -18.21 -1.92
C GLY A 291 -5.23 -17.30 -2.47
N MET A 292 -5.59 -16.13 -3.02
CA MET A 292 -4.62 -15.13 -3.49
C MET A 292 -3.82 -14.54 -2.34
N ILE A 293 -4.46 -14.24 -1.20
CA ILE A 293 -3.78 -13.74 0.01
C ILE A 293 -2.76 -14.77 0.52
N THR A 294 -3.17 -16.04 0.65
CA THR A 294 -2.25 -17.10 1.07
C THR A 294 -1.11 -17.33 0.07
N HIS A 295 -1.37 -17.15 -1.22
CA HIS A 295 -0.31 -17.22 -2.25
C HIS A 295 0.68 -16.05 -2.08
N LEU A 296 0.19 -14.84 -1.90
CA LEU A 296 1.01 -13.67 -1.65
C LEU A 296 1.85 -13.82 -0.36
N ASP A 297 1.25 -14.36 0.71
CA ASP A 297 1.98 -14.63 1.96
C ASP A 297 3.17 -15.58 1.77
N ARG A 298 3.01 -16.62 0.92
CA ARG A 298 4.13 -17.53 0.59
C ARG A 298 5.25 -16.78 -0.13
N GLN A 299 4.92 -15.95 -1.11
CA GLN A 299 5.88 -15.13 -1.83
C GLN A 299 6.58 -14.11 -0.92
N ILE A 300 5.85 -13.51 0.01
CA ILE A 300 6.44 -12.63 1.05
C ILE A 300 7.42 -13.41 1.91
N GLY A 301 7.12 -14.66 2.25
CA GLY A 301 8.04 -15.54 3.00
C GLY A 301 9.36 -15.73 2.28
N GLU A 302 9.33 -16.03 0.97
CA GLU A 302 10.51 -16.22 0.14
C GLU A 302 11.36 -14.93 0.05
N VAL A 303 10.72 -13.80 -0.19
CA VAL A 303 11.41 -12.50 -0.25
C VAL A 303 11.97 -12.11 1.12
N ARG A 304 11.28 -12.44 2.21
CA ARG A 304 11.76 -12.19 3.57
C ARG A 304 13.01 -13.02 3.90
N GLU A 305 13.05 -14.28 3.52
CA GLU A 305 14.24 -15.15 3.70
C GLU A 305 15.44 -14.64 2.90
N ALA A 306 15.19 -14.20 1.67
CA ALA A 306 16.24 -13.57 0.84
C ALA A 306 16.72 -12.24 1.43
N TRP A 307 15.83 -11.45 2.01
CA TRP A 307 16.14 -10.21 2.70
C TRP A 307 17.01 -10.44 3.94
N ASP A 308 16.65 -11.40 4.79
CA ASP A 308 17.44 -11.73 5.97
C ASP A 308 18.85 -12.20 5.58
N SER A 309 18.95 -13.03 4.54
CA SER A 309 20.23 -13.46 3.97
C SER A 309 21.04 -12.32 3.34
N TYR A 310 20.36 -11.35 2.72
CA TYR A 310 21.00 -10.15 2.18
C TYR A 310 21.60 -9.28 3.29
N LEU A 311 20.87 -9.05 4.37
CA LEU A 311 21.34 -8.27 5.52
C LEU A 311 22.57 -8.93 6.16
N GLU A 312 22.52 -10.25 6.39
CA GLU A 312 23.62 -11.01 6.96
C GLU A 312 24.90 -10.92 6.08
N ARG A 313 24.76 -11.13 4.77
CA ARG A 313 25.90 -11.07 3.84
C ARG A 313 26.57 -9.70 3.75
N ASN A 314 25.82 -8.64 3.99
CA ASN A 314 26.28 -7.25 3.87
C ASN A 314 26.59 -6.60 5.21
N ASP A 315 26.46 -7.33 6.33
CA ASP A 315 26.61 -6.81 7.71
C ASP A 315 25.80 -5.54 7.93
N ARG A 316 24.50 -5.59 7.63
CA ARG A 316 23.57 -4.48 7.71
C ARG A 316 22.36 -4.77 8.59
N GLU A 317 21.87 -3.74 9.27
CA GLU A 317 20.55 -3.77 9.88
C GLU A 317 19.47 -3.49 8.84
N GLY A 318 18.29 -4.04 9.03
CA GLY A 318 17.18 -3.89 8.11
C GLY A 318 15.86 -3.58 8.77
N LEU A 319 15.05 -2.81 8.05
CA LEU A 319 13.66 -2.52 8.38
C LEU A 319 12.77 -3.13 7.31
N PHE A 320 11.82 -3.97 7.73
CA PHE A 320 10.80 -4.56 6.85
C PHE A 320 9.45 -3.88 7.12
N ILE A 321 8.73 -3.53 6.07
CA ILE A 321 7.40 -2.95 6.14
C ILE A 321 6.45 -3.75 5.24
N TYR A 322 5.24 -4.02 5.73
CA TYR A 322 4.15 -4.54 4.94
C TYR A 322 2.93 -3.64 5.03
N SER A 323 2.32 -3.31 3.89
CA SER A 323 1.05 -2.60 3.82
C SER A 323 0.36 -2.81 2.46
N SER A 324 -0.85 -2.25 2.33
CA SER A 324 -1.63 -2.22 1.09
C SER A 324 -2.13 -0.80 0.82
N ASP A 325 -2.45 -0.51 -0.44
CA ASP A 325 -2.97 0.82 -0.83
C ASP A 325 -4.42 1.05 -0.39
N HIS A 326 -5.22 0.01 -0.32
CA HIS A 326 -6.59 -0.06 0.23
C HIS A 326 -6.97 -1.53 0.41
N GLY A 327 -8.14 -1.78 0.97
CA GLY A 327 -8.68 -3.14 1.11
C GLY A 327 -9.65 -3.54 0.00
N ASP A 328 -10.39 -4.61 0.29
CA ASP A 328 -11.47 -5.19 -0.51
C ASP A 328 -12.62 -5.57 0.43
N THR A 329 -13.84 -5.16 0.12
CA THR A 329 -15.03 -5.54 0.90
C THR A 329 -15.41 -7.00 0.75
N CYS A 330 -14.98 -7.65 -0.32
CA CYS A 330 -15.08 -9.10 -0.54
C CYS A 330 -16.49 -9.67 -0.26
N GLY A 331 -17.53 -8.98 -0.73
CA GLY A 331 -18.93 -9.35 -0.56
C GLY A 331 -19.62 -8.75 0.66
N GLU A 332 -18.90 -8.15 1.60
CA GLU A 332 -19.54 -7.44 2.72
C GLU A 332 -20.39 -6.29 2.21
N HIS A 333 -21.55 -6.08 2.83
CA HIS A 333 -22.53 -5.07 2.43
C HIS A 333 -23.02 -5.17 0.97
N GLY A 334 -22.91 -6.34 0.34
CA GLY A 334 -23.25 -6.56 -1.07
C GLY A 334 -22.23 -5.96 -2.06
N ILE A 335 -21.01 -5.66 -1.61
CA ILE A 335 -20.00 -4.94 -2.37
C ILE A 335 -18.74 -5.80 -2.53
N PHE A 336 -18.13 -5.76 -3.71
CA PHE A 336 -16.79 -6.27 -3.96
C PHE A 336 -15.84 -5.14 -4.35
N GLY A 337 -14.56 -5.30 -3.97
CA GLY A 337 -13.55 -4.31 -4.24
C GLY A 337 -13.60 -3.15 -3.24
N LYS A 338 -13.53 -1.94 -3.73
CA LYS A 338 -13.20 -0.71 -3.02
C LYS A 338 -14.21 0.40 -3.29
N HIS A 339 -13.84 1.66 -3.10
CA HIS A 339 -14.67 2.84 -3.29
C HIS A 339 -15.73 3.06 -2.21
N THR A 340 -15.45 2.59 -0.99
CA THR A 340 -16.29 2.85 0.18
C THR A 340 -15.40 3.16 1.39
N PHE A 341 -16.02 3.67 2.46
CA PHE A 341 -15.35 3.86 3.74
C PHE A 341 -15.62 2.72 4.73
N PHE A 342 -16.22 1.60 4.30
CA PHE A 342 -16.30 0.41 5.14
C PHE A 342 -14.89 -0.10 5.50
N GLU A 343 -14.79 -0.80 6.63
CA GLU A 343 -13.50 -1.32 7.09
C GLU A 343 -12.83 -2.17 6.02
N GLY A 344 -13.57 -3.08 5.37
CA GLY A 344 -13.04 -3.93 4.30
C GLY A 344 -12.36 -3.16 3.16
N SER A 345 -12.79 -1.93 2.87
CA SER A 345 -12.24 -1.10 1.79
C SER A 345 -11.21 -0.08 2.27
N ALA A 346 -11.43 0.56 3.43
CA ALA A 346 -10.62 1.67 3.91
C ALA A 346 -9.50 1.27 4.87
N ALA A 347 -9.67 0.19 5.65
CA ALA A 347 -8.61 -0.32 6.51
C ALA A 347 -7.56 -1.08 5.70
N ILE A 348 -6.30 -0.93 6.10
CA ILE A 348 -5.14 -1.56 5.46
C ILE A 348 -4.29 -2.29 6.50
N PRO A 349 -3.66 -3.42 6.16
CA PRO A 349 -2.67 -4.02 7.02
C PRO A 349 -1.47 -3.08 7.15
N LEU A 350 -0.91 -2.95 8.35
CA LEU A 350 0.31 -2.18 8.56
C LEU A 350 1.18 -2.82 9.62
N VAL A 351 2.34 -3.31 9.18
CA VAL A 351 3.33 -3.99 10.01
C VAL A 351 4.69 -3.36 9.77
N PHE A 352 5.40 -3.05 10.85
CA PHE A 352 6.82 -2.71 10.85
C PHE A 352 7.60 -3.77 11.62
N ASN A 353 8.78 -4.16 11.13
CA ASN A 353 9.63 -5.15 11.76
C ASN A 353 11.11 -4.84 11.51
N GLY A 354 11.96 -4.96 12.52
CA GLY A 354 13.42 -4.81 12.40
C GLY A 354 13.98 -3.57 13.06
N ALA A 355 14.98 -2.95 12.48
CA ALA A 355 15.76 -1.87 13.08
C ALA A 355 14.90 -0.70 13.59
N GLY A 356 15.02 -0.41 14.89
CA GLY A 356 14.29 0.69 15.54
C GLY A 356 12.83 0.42 15.84
N VAL A 357 12.33 -0.82 15.60
CA VAL A 357 10.94 -1.21 15.81
C VAL A 357 10.83 -2.22 16.96
N PRO A 358 9.97 -2.01 17.97
CA PRO A 358 9.71 -2.99 19.02
C PRO A 358 9.09 -4.28 18.49
N GLU A 359 9.50 -5.40 19.06
CA GLU A 359 8.90 -6.71 18.78
C GLU A 359 7.63 -6.93 19.62
N ASN A 360 6.74 -7.77 19.10
CA ASN A 360 5.50 -8.22 19.77
C ASN A 360 4.68 -7.05 20.32
N LYS A 361 4.57 -6.00 19.53
CA LYS A 361 3.82 -4.79 19.89
C LYS A 361 2.60 -4.61 19.01
N THR A 362 1.48 -4.31 19.65
CA THR A 362 0.24 -3.88 18.99
C THR A 362 -0.03 -2.43 19.33
N VAL A 363 -0.31 -1.60 18.33
CA VAL A 363 -0.61 -0.18 18.46
C VAL A 363 -2.08 0.04 18.11
N SER A 364 -2.84 0.57 19.07
CA SER A 364 -4.27 0.85 18.92
C SER A 364 -4.57 2.27 18.40
N SER A 365 -3.59 3.17 18.48
CA SER A 365 -3.70 4.51 17.93
C SER A 365 -3.88 4.48 16.41
N PRO A 366 -4.84 5.24 15.84
CA PRO A 366 -5.06 5.24 14.40
C PRO A 366 -3.82 5.67 13.61
N ALA A 367 -3.52 4.95 12.54
CA ALA A 367 -2.46 5.24 11.59
C ALA A 367 -3.02 5.48 10.18
N SER A 368 -2.31 6.23 9.37
CA SER A 368 -2.67 6.46 7.97
C SER A 368 -1.54 6.03 7.05
N ILE A 369 -1.88 5.63 5.85
CA ILE A 369 -0.91 5.32 4.79
C ILE A 369 0.07 6.48 4.53
N ILE A 370 -0.37 7.74 4.73
CA ILE A 370 0.48 8.93 4.56
C ILE A 370 1.57 9.06 5.63
N ASP A 371 1.47 8.31 6.72
CA ASP A 371 2.44 8.32 7.81
C ASP A 371 3.66 7.45 7.52
N ILE A 372 3.52 6.47 6.62
CA ILE A 372 4.57 5.47 6.35
C ILE A 372 5.86 6.16 5.92
N GLY A 373 5.81 6.96 4.86
CA GLY A 373 6.99 7.65 4.33
C GLY A 373 7.63 8.59 5.35
N LEU A 374 6.81 9.28 6.15
CA LEU A 374 7.29 10.19 7.21
C LEU A 374 7.96 9.42 8.36
N THR A 375 7.47 8.24 8.67
CA THR A 375 8.09 7.34 9.65
C THR A 375 9.45 6.85 9.16
N LEU A 376 9.57 6.50 7.88
CA LEU A 376 10.84 6.10 7.28
C LEU A 376 11.85 7.27 7.29
N CYS A 377 11.41 8.48 6.98
CA CYS A 377 12.26 9.66 7.10
C CYS A 377 12.76 9.87 8.54
N ASP A 378 11.88 9.77 9.53
CA ASP A 378 12.22 9.95 10.95
C ASP A 378 13.18 8.86 11.46
N LEU A 379 12.97 7.60 11.07
CA LEU A 379 13.84 6.48 11.47
C LEU A 379 15.26 6.58 10.87
N THR A 380 15.44 7.36 9.81
CA THR A 380 16.70 7.48 9.06
C THR A 380 17.34 8.86 9.17
N ASP A 381 16.77 9.75 9.97
CA ASP A 381 17.16 11.16 10.07
C ASP A 381 17.17 11.87 8.70
N ALA A 382 16.27 11.46 7.79
CA ALA A 382 16.04 12.14 6.53
C ALA A 382 15.04 13.30 6.72
N PRO A 383 15.25 14.45 6.04
CA PRO A 383 14.29 15.54 6.13
C PRO A 383 12.95 15.08 5.52
N PRO A 384 11.79 15.36 6.14
CA PRO A 384 10.51 15.01 5.53
C PRO A 384 10.26 15.84 4.26
N PRO A 385 9.35 15.42 3.38
CA PRO A 385 8.89 16.23 2.26
C PRO A 385 8.40 17.62 2.72
N PRO A 386 8.48 18.66 1.87
CA PRO A 386 8.20 20.05 2.29
C PRO A 386 6.76 20.29 2.78
N ALA A 387 5.79 19.56 2.24
CA ALA A 387 4.38 19.64 2.61
C ALA A 387 3.87 18.25 2.97
N GLN A 388 3.17 18.13 4.08
CA GLN A 388 2.68 16.85 4.59
C GLN A 388 1.45 17.03 5.47
N ASP A 389 0.52 16.08 5.41
CA ASP A 389 -0.66 15.99 6.25
C ASP A 389 -0.54 14.87 7.29
N GLY A 390 0.37 13.93 7.05
CA GLY A 390 0.68 12.83 7.94
C GLY A 390 1.64 13.22 9.07
N ALA A 391 1.98 12.25 9.89
CA ALA A 391 2.97 12.37 10.95
C ALA A 391 3.71 11.04 11.15
N SER A 392 4.96 11.10 11.63
CA SER A 392 5.73 9.90 11.97
C SER A 392 5.00 9.04 13.00
N LEU A 393 5.02 7.73 12.80
CA LEU A 393 4.53 6.72 13.74
C LEU A 393 5.59 6.29 14.77
N ARG A 394 6.81 6.80 14.67
CA ARG A 394 7.90 6.48 15.61
C ARG A 394 7.54 6.70 17.09
N PRO A 395 6.80 7.76 17.47
CA PRO A 395 6.32 7.91 18.85
C PRO A 395 5.47 6.75 19.35
N CYS A 396 4.68 6.12 18.48
CA CYS A 396 3.88 4.94 18.83
C CYS A 396 4.74 3.69 19.14
N PHE A 397 5.99 3.66 18.70
CA PHE A 397 6.89 2.56 19.02
C PHE A 397 7.34 2.57 20.48
N SER A 398 7.43 3.72 21.12
CA SER A 398 7.78 3.84 22.54
C SER A 398 6.55 3.91 23.44
N ASP A 399 5.57 4.73 23.10
CA ASP A 399 4.37 5.00 23.91
C ASP A 399 3.15 5.21 23.01
N ASP A 400 2.25 4.21 22.96
CA ASP A 400 1.00 4.30 22.19
C ASP A 400 0.05 5.35 22.77
N ASP A 401 0.02 5.53 24.09
CA ASP A 401 -0.85 6.52 24.76
C ASP A 401 -0.53 7.96 24.36
N SER A 402 0.70 8.25 23.95
CA SER A 402 1.09 9.57 23.43
C SER A 402 0.26 10.01 22.22
N GLN A 403 -0.24 9.04 21.44
CA GLN A 403 -0.96 9.24 20.19
C GLN A 403 -2.45 8.87 20.26
N LYS A 404 -2.99 8.53 21.45
CA LYS A 404 -4.39 8.08 21.62
C LYS A 404 -5.46 9.06 21.13
N ASN A 405 -5.15 10.34 21.08
CA ASN A 405 -6.05 11.38 20.56
C ASN A 405 -5.87 11.65 19.07
N ARG A 406 -4.96 10.94 18.41
CA ARG A 406 -4.74 11.04 16.99
C ARG A 406 -6.01 10.73 16.21
N HIS A 407 -6.19 11.40 15.10
CA HIS A 407 -7.20 11.09 14.11
C HIS A 407 -6.55 10.93 12.74
N VAL A 408 -7.17 10.13 11.90
CA VAL A 408 -6.78 9.93 10.51
C VAL A 408 -7.95 10.20 9.59
N LEU A 409 -7.63 10.64 8.39
CA LEU A 409 -8.60 10.99 7.37
C LEU A 409 -8.45 10.06 6.17
N SER A 410 -9.59 9.77 5.53
CA SER A 410 -9.64 9.18 4.20
C SER A 410 -10.61 10.00 3.35
N GLU A 411 -10.22 10.28 2.12
CA GLU A 411 -10.99 11.12 1.21
C GLU A 411 -11.26 10.37 -0.08
N TRP A 412 -12.47 10.48 -0.60
CA TRP A 412 -12.82 9.86 -1.85
C TRP A 412 -13.77 10.74 -2.64
N MET A 413 -13.46 10.97 -3.90
CA MET A 413 -14.33 11.70 -4.82
C MET A 413 -15.20 10.70 -5.59
N HIS A 414 -16.45 10.59 -5.19
CA HIS A 414 -17.42 9.83 -5.96
C HIS A 414 -17.86 10.65 -7.18
N SER A 415 -17.86 10.01 -8.36
CA SER A 415 -18.43 10.62 -9.55
C SER A 415 -19.67 9.82 -9.98
N ARG A 416 -20.80 10.52 -10.10
CA ARG A 416 -22.00 10.05 -10.79
C ARG A 416 -22.04 10.68 -12.17
N GLU A 417 -22.93 10.18 -13.05
CA GLU A 417 -23.12 10.73 -14.40
C GLU A 417 -23.33 12.26 -14.39
N ASP A 418 -23.93 12.80 -13.33
CA ASP A 418 -24.32 14.21 -13.24
C ASP A 418 -23.68 14.99 -12.08
N ALA A 419 -22.89 14.37 -11.19
CA ALA A 419 -22.38 15.06 -10.00
C ALA A 419 -21.12 14.45 -9.42
N PHE A 420 -20.28 15.31 -8.83
CA PHE A 420 -19.19 14.89 -7.94
C PHE A 420 -19.64 15.03 -6.50
N ALA A 421 -19.49 13.96 -5.73
CA ALA A 421 -19.78 13.96 -4.30
C ALA A 421 -18.51 13.62 -3.51
N PRO A 422 -17.78 14.63 -3.01
CA PRO A 422 -16.65 14.37 -2.14
C PRO A 422 -17.11 13.73 -0.84
N GLY A 423 -16.52 12.59 -0.53
CA GLY A 423 -16.71 11.89 0.72
C GLY A 423 -15.47 12.02 1.60
N ARG A 424 -15.68 12.13 2.89
CA ARG A 424 -14.63 12.14 3.90
C ARG A 424 -14.95 11.21 5.04
N MET A 425 -13.96 10.47 5.48
CA MET A 425 -14.01 9.67 6.68
C MET A 425 -13.00 10.23 7.67
N ILE A 426 -13.38 10.32 8.93
CA ILE A 426 -12.48 10.54 10.05
C ILE A 426 -12.56 9.37 11.03
N ARG A 427 -11.40 8.86 11.46
CA ARG A 427 -11.27 7.86 12.54
C ARG A 427 -10.54 8.48 13.72
N ARG A 428 -11.12 8.35 14.92
CA ARG A 428 -10.51 8.76 16.18
C ARG A 428 -10.85 7.77 17.28
N GLY A 429 -9.86 7.11 17.83
CA GLY A 429 -10.07 6.02 18.77
C GLY A 429 -11.04 4.99 18.20
N ARG A 430 -12.12 4.64 18.89
CA ARG A 430 -13.14 3.70 18.40
C ARG A 430 -14.20 4.32 17.48
N TRP A 431 -14.18 5.64 17.30
CA TRP A 431 -15.21 6.35 16.54
C TRP A 431 -14.77 6.57 15.10
N LYS A 432 -15.69 6.30 14.19
CA LYS A 432 -15.57 6.56 12.76
C LYS A 432 -16.79 7.36 12.30
N TYR A 433 -16.53 8.47 11.65
CA TYR A 433 -17.56 9.32 11.07
C TYR A 433 -17.31 9.48 9.57
N VAL A 434 -18.37 9.35 8.78
CA VAL A 434 -18.33 9.48 7.32
C VAL A 434 -19.32 10.55 6.90
N SER A 435 -18.92 11.43 6.00
CA SER A 435 -19.76 12.47 5.42
C SER A 435 -19.54 12.51 3.91
N PHE A 436 -20.63 12.67 3.18
CA PHE A 436 -20.62 12.97 1.75
C PHE A 436 -21.24 14.33 1.52
N ALA A 437 -20.57 15.20 0.75
CA ALA A 437 -21.12 16.46 0.31
C ALA A 437 -21.78 16.25 -1.06
N HIS A 438 -23.08 16.51 -1.15
CA HIS A 438 -23.83 16.48 -2.41
C HIS A 438 -24.66 17.75 -2.53
N SER A 439 -24.70 18.33 -3.73
CA SER A 439 -25.42 19.58 -3.98
C SER A 439 -26.94 19.47 -3.70
N ASP A 440 -27.50 18.28 -3.79
CA ASP A 440 -28.94 18.02 -3.63
C ASP A 440 -29.30 17.23 -2.37
N CYS A 441 -28.30 16.81 -1.58
CA CYS A 441 -28.52 16.16 -0.29
C CYS A 441 -28.50 17.20 0.83
N SER A 442 -29.60 17.89 1.02
CA SER A 442 -29.86 18.72 2.22
C SER A 442 -30.18 17.87 3.46
N GLY A 443 -29.88 16.57 3.42
CA GLY A 443 -30.02 15.66 4.53
C GLY A 443 -28.66 15.33 5.12
N LEU A 444 -28.35 15.90 6.26
CA LEU A 444 -27.33 15.36 7.17
C LEU A 444 -27.73 13.94 7.58
N LEU A 445 -26.83 12.98 7.42
CA LEU A 445 -26.90 11.69 8.08
C LEU A 445 -26.31 11.78 9.47
#